data_f07712612db7656cc22153355d17d596
#
_entry.id   f07712612db7656cc22153355d17d596
#
_cell.length_a   1.000
_cell.length_b   1.000
_cell.length_c   1.000
_cell.angle_alpha   90.00
_cell.angle_beta   90.00
_cell.angle_gamma   90.00
#
_symmetry.space_group_name_H-M   'P 1'
#
loop_
_entity.id
_entity.type
_entity.pdbx_description
1 polymer ?
#
loop_
_entity_poly.entity_id
_entity_poly.type
_entity_poly.pdbx_seq_one_letter_code
_entity_poly.pdbx_strand_id
1 'polypeptide(L)'
;PDTVQETDFLKSQDHDSRKWRGCFLWTLYFFFGVIISVVITYTLLLCDIILNGRVYLTTESLNTGAIGSAWCAWVGTSLALCLGAAFCVLVEPAAASSGIPGLLAYLNGVTPKAGKSFITGKDTDFLSYQTMFSKLVGMIFSIPSGLCIGPEGPIIHISALLARWIGKIMHEIEHKLFPDYAFRTKKSEARDFLATGGGCGIAAA
;
A
#
# COMPACT_ATOMS: atom_id res chain seq x y z
N PRO A 1 -46.56 -30.91 2.40
CA PRO A 1 -45.41 -31.64 2.96
C PRO A 1 -44.11 -31.31 2.22
N ASP A 2 -44.19 -31.05 0.90
CA ASP A 2 -43.03 -30.81 0.02
C ASP A 2 -42.32 -29.48 0.31
N THR A 3 -43.06 -28.49 0.77
CA THR A 3 -42.49 -27.13 1.05
C THR A 3 -41.52 -27.09 2.23
N VAL A 4 -41.67 -27.94 3.25
CA VAL A 4 -40.78 -27.96 4.40
C VAL A 4 -39.44 -28.63 4.05
N GLN A 5 -39.47 -29.72 3.32
CA GLN A 5 -38.26 -30.40 2.84
C GLN A 5 -37.49 -29.54 1.85
N GLU A 6 -38.17 -28.82 0.97
CA GLU A 6 -37.56 -27.90 0.03
C GLU A 6 -36.89 -26.71 0.73
N THR A 7 -37.54 -26.14 1.77
CA THR A 7 -36.93 -25.04 2.58
C THR A 7 -35.74 -25.49 3.38
N ASP A 8 -35.73 -26.72 3.92
CA ASP A 8 -34.61 -27.27 4.66
C ASP A 8 -33.42 -27.63 3.74
N PHE A 9 -33.70 -28.12 2.55
CA PHE A 9 -32.72 -28.37 1.51
C PHE A 9 -32.05 -27.05 1.06
N LEU A 10 -32.83 -26.01 0.76
CA LEU A 10 -32.30 -24.68 0.41
C LEU A 10 -31.48 -24.04 1.52
N LYS A 11 -31.91 -24.19 2.79
CA LYS A 11 -31.12 -23.74 3.96
C LYS A 11 -29.80 -24.50 4.11
N SER A 12 -29.79 -25.79 3.87
CA SER A 12 -28.58 -26.61 3.91
C SER A 12 -27.61 -26.20 2.80
N GLN A 13 -28.08 -25.98 1.59
CA GLN A 13 -27.30 -25.54 0.45
C GLN A 13 -26.73 -24.12 0.67
N ASP A 14 -27.51 -23.21 1.28
CA ASP A 14 -27.06 -21.88 1.67
C ASP A 14 -26.00 -21.93 2.79
N HIS A 15 -26.07 -22.89 3.71
CA HIS A 15 -25.08 -23.08 4.77
C HIS A 15 -23.75 -23.61 4.23
N ASP A 16 -23.77 -24.54 3.28
CA ASP A 16 -22.54 -25.10 2.69
C ASP A 16 -21.86 -24.09 1.77
N SER A 17 -22.60 -23.35 0.97
CA SER A 17 -22.05 -22.27 0.13
C SER A 17 -21.44 -21.16 0.97
N ARG A 18 -22.01 -20.84 2.14
CA ARG A 18 -21.42 -19.89 3.10
C ARG A 18 -20.08 -20.36 3.68
N LYS A 19 -19.95 -21.67 3.98
CA LYS A 19 -18.69 -22.26 4.47
C LYS A 19 -17.60 -22.20 3.40
N TRP A 20 -17.93 -22.63 2.18
CA TRP A 20 -16.99 -22.59 1.05
C TRP A 20 -16.52 -21.16 0.74
N ARG A 21 -17.44 -20.19 0.77
CA ARG A 21 -17.11 -18.77 0.64
C ARG A 21 -16.20 -18.30 1.76
N GLY A 22 -16.44 -18.71 2.99
CA GLY A 22 -15.56 -18.40 4.14
C GLY A 22 -14.14 -18.92 3.93
N CYS A 23 -13.99 -20.21 3.59
CA CYS A 23 -12.66 -20.79 3.30
C CYS A 23 -11.96 -20.07 2.14
N PHE A 24 -12.70 -19.76 1.07
CA PHE A 24 -12.17 -19.02 -0.07
C PHE A 24 -11.65 -17.64 0.34
N LEU A 25 -12.41 -16.86 1.11
CA LEU A 25 -12.00 -15.55 1.60
C LEU A 25 -10.76 -15.64 2.49
N TRP A 26 -10.69 -16.60 3.42
CA TRP A 26 -9.51 -16.81 4.27
C TRP A 26 -8.26 -17.16 3.46
N THR A 27 -8.39 -18.02 2.47
CA THR A 27 -7.30 -18.35 1.56
C THR A 27 -6.82 -17.12 0.79
N LEU A 28 -7.74 -16.30 0.34
CA LEU A 28 -7.44 -15.04 -0.34
C LEU A 28 -6.73 -14.04 0.57
N TYR A 29 -7.17 -13.86 1.81
CA TYR A 29 -6.47 -13.01 2.79
C TYR A 29 -5.03 -13.49 3.06
N PHE A 30 -4.80 -14.80 3.08
CA PHE A 30 -3.46 -15.36 3.22
C PHE A 30 -2.55 -14.98 2.03
N PHE A 31 -2.98 -15.24 0.81
CA PHE A 31 -2.21 -14.85 -0.39
C PHE A 31 -1.99 -13.35 -0.47
N PHE A 32 -2.95 -12.59 -0.04
CA PHE A 32 -2.90 -11.16 0.06
C PHE A 32 -1.78 -10.68 0.99
N GLY A 33 -1.70 -11.22 2.19
CA GLY A 33 -0.60 -10.93 3.13
C GLY A 33 0.77 -11.26 2.54
N VAL A 34 0.89 -12.37 1.82
CA VAL A 34 2.13 -12.77 1.13
C VAL A 34 2.51 -11.74 0.06
N ILE A 35 1.56 -11.31 -0.78
CA ILE A 35 1.84 -10.32 -1.84
C ILE A 35 2.30 -8.98 -1.23
N ILE A 36 1.61 -8.50 -0.20
CA ILE A 36 2.01 -7.27 0.51
C ILE A 36 3.42 -7.40 1.07
N SER A 37 3.71 -8.49 1.77
CA SER A 37 5.03 -8.74 2.36
C SER A 37 6.14 -8.73 1.30
N VAL A 38 5.93 -9.39 0.16
CA VAL A 38 6.90 -9.42 -0.95
C VAL A 38 7.14 -8.01 -1.51
N VAL A 39 6.08 -7.23 -1.75
CA VAL A 39 6.21 -5.86 -2.28
C VAL A 39 6.98 -4.96 -1.32
N ILE A 40 6.67 -5.04 -0.02
CA ILE A 40 7.34 -4.22 1.01
C ILE A 40 8.80 -4.63 1.14
N THR A 41 9.08 -5.94 1.26
CA THR A 41 10.45 -6.45 1.38
C THR A 41 11.30 -6.02 0.18
N TYR A 42 10.77 -6.14 -1.03
CA TYR A 42 11.46 -5.69 -2.24
C TYR A 42 11.75 -4.18 -2.22
N THR A 43 10.80 -3.38 -1.75
CA THR A 43 10.98 -1.93 -1.63
C THR A 43 12.06 -1.57 -0.61
N LEU A 44 12.08 -2.24 0.55
CA LEU A 44 13.11 -2.03 1.57
C LEU A 44 14.49 -2.47 1.07
N LEU A 45 14.58 -3.59 0.34
CA LEU A 45 15.83 -4.02 -0.30
C LEU A 45 16.36 -2.97 -1.28
N LEU A 46 15.50 -2.33 -2.07
CA LEU A 46 15.92 -1.23 -2.96
C LEU A 46 16.44 -0.04 -2.16
N CYS A 47 15.81 0.31 -1.05
CA CYS A 47 16.31 1.37 -0.15
C CYS A 47 17.71 1.04 0.38
N ASP A 48 17.92 -0.20 0.82
CA ASP A 48 19.21 -0.67 1.33
C ASP A 48 20.30 -0.66 0.26
N ILE A 49 19.99 -1.06 -0.96
CA ILE A 49 20.93 -1.02 -2.09
C ILE A 49 21.38 0.42 -2.35
N ILE A 50 20.46 1.37 -2.37
CA ILE A 50 20.78 2.79 -2.60
C ILE A 50 21.61 3.34 -1.43
N LEU A 51 21.22 3.03 -0.18
CA LEU A 51 21.94 3.46 1.01
C LEU A 51 23.37 2.92 1.03
N ASN A 52 23.55 1.62 0.77
CA ASN A 52 24.87 0.99 0.70
C ASN A 52 25.72 1.58 -0.43
N GLY A 53 25.14 1.90 -1.58
CA GLY A 53 25.82 2.57 -2.68
C GLY A 53 26.33 3.95 -2.28
N ARG A 54 25.55 4.74 -1.53
CA ARG A 54 25.97 6.04 -0.99
C ARG A 54 27.13 5.90 -0.01
N VAL A 55 27.03 4.96 0.93
CA VAL A 55 28.09 4.68 1.91
C VAL A 55 29.37 4.29 1.19
N TYR A 56 29.27 3.40 0.19
CA TYR A 56 30.42 2.98 -0.62
C TYR A 56 31.12 4.16 -1.31
N LEU A 57 30.37 5.01 -2.02
CA LEU A 57 30.91 6.20 -2.69
C LEU A 57 31.62 7.15 -1.73
N THR A 58 31.06 7.34 -0.54
CA THR A 58 31.64 8.22 0.48
C THR A 58 32.92 7.60 1.07
N THR A 59 32.92 6.31 1.36
CA THR A 59 34.04 5.60 1.93
C THR A 59 35.23 5.56 0.94
N GLU A 60 34.94 5.32 -0.35
CA GLU A 60 35.97 5.36 -1.39
C GLU A 60 36.65 6.74 -1.48
N SER A 61 35.84 7.81 -1.42
CA SER A 61 36.37 9.19 -1.40
C SER A 61 37.18 9.48 -0.14
N LEU A 62 36.85 8.91 1.02
CA LEU A 62 37.62 9.04 2.25
C LEU A 62 38.96 8.31 2.18
N ASN A 63 38.96 7.11 1.59
CA ASN A 63 40.17 6.28 1.44
C ASN A 63 41.24 6.98 0.56
N THR A 64 40.82 7.81 -0.40
CA THR A 64 41.72 8.61 -1.21
C THR A 64 42.26 9.83 -0.49
N GLY A 65 41.90 10.06 0.79
CA GLY A 65 42.32 11.19 1.62
C GLY A 65 41.63 12.52 1.27
N ALA A 66 40.70 12.53 0.36
CA ALA A 66 40.00 13.72 -0.11
C ALA A 66 38.72 13.97 0.72
N ILE A 67 38.87 14.53 1.94
CA ILE A 67 37.76 14.79 2.87
C ILE A 67 36.67 15.67 2.21
N GLY A 68 37.08 16.69 1.45
CA GLY A 68 36.15 17.59 0.76
C GLY A 68 35.28 16.88 -0.27
N SER A 69 35.85 15.92 -1.06
CA SER A 69 35.08 15.15 -2.04
C SER A 69 34.12 14.19 -1.38
N ALA A 70 34.49 13.58 -0.27
CA ALA A 70 33.61 12.71 0.51
C ALA A 70 32.39 13.49 1.06
N TRP A 71 32.63 14.71 1.55
CA TRP A 71 31.56 15.59 1.99
C TRP A 71 30.61 15.99 0.85
N CYS A 72 31.16 16.40 -0.28
CA CYS A 72 30.37 16.72 -1.47
C CYS A 72 29.57 15.51 -1.98
N ALA A 73 30.16 14.31 -1.98
CA ALA A 73 29.47 13.08 -2.39
C ALA A 73 28.29 12.77 -1.45
N TRP A 74 28.49 12.86 -0.13
CA TRP A 74 27.43 12.61 0.85
C TRP A 74 26.28 13.60 0.75
N VAL A 75 26.58 14.89 0.75
CA VAL A 75 25.57 15.96 0.67
C VAL A 75 24.91 15.99 -0.71
N GLY A 76 25.69 15.85 -1.78
CA GLY A 76 25.16 15.86 -3.14
C GLY A 76 24.19 14.71 -3.42
N THR A 77 24.55 13.50 -3.00
CA THR A 77 23.63 12.33 -3.14
C THR A 77 22.40 12.47 -2.26
N SER A 78 22.53 12.99 -1.02
CA SER A 78 21.37 13.28 -0.16
C SER A 78 20.41 14.27 -0.82
N LEU A 79 20.96 15.37 -1.34
CA LEU A 79 20.16 16.41 -1.99
C LEU A 79 19.46 15.89 -3.25
N ALA A 80 20.17 15.13 -4.08
CA ALA A 80 19.58 14.53 -5.29
C ALA A 80 18.40 13.59 -4.96
N LEU A 81 18.56 12.75 -3.94
CA LEU A 81 17.50 11.86 -3.48
C LEU A 81 16.32 12.63 -2.87
N CYS A 82 16.57 13.66 -2.07
CA CYS A 82 15.51 14.54 -1.56
C CYS A 82 14.73 15.23 -2.67
N LEU A 83 15.41 15.73 -3.71
CA LEU A 83 14.76 16.35 -4.87
C LEU A 83 13.90 15.31 -5.63
N GLY A 84 14.38 14.07 -5.77
CA GLY A 84 13.60 12.98 -6.35
C GLY A 84 12.32 12.70 -5.57
N ALA A 85 12.41 12.63 -4.23
CA ALA A 85 11.25 12.46 -3.36
C ALA A 85 10.27 13.65 -3.47
N ALA A 86 10.79 14.89 -3.47
CA ALA A 86 9.99 16.09 -3.64
C ALA A 86 9.25 16.11 -5.00
N PHE A 87 9.90 15.67 -6.06
CA PHE A 87 9.27 15.55 -7.38
C PHE A 87 8.08 14.58 -7.36
N CYS A 88 8.19 13.43 -6.69
CA CYS A 88 7.07 12.50 -6.52
C CYS A 88 5.86 13.18 -5.84
N VAL A 89 6.10 14.01 -4.83
CA VAL A 89 5.05 14.76 -4.13
C VAL A 89 4.44 15.86 -5.00
N LEU A 90 5.23 16.51 -5.87
CA LEU A 90 4.72 17.50 -6.82
C LEU A 90 3.78 16.86 -7.87
N VAL A 91 4.10 15.62 -8.28
CA VAL A 91 3.23 14.85 -9.19
C VAL A 91 1.95 14.44 -8.49
N GLU A 92 2.05 13.92 -7.26
CA GLU A 92 0.92 13.38 -6.51
C GLU A 92 0.96 13.86 -5.04
N PRO A 93 0.35 15.03 -4.74
CA PRO A 93 0.35 15.59 -3.38
C PRO A 93 -0.28 14.68 -2.32
N ALA A 94 -1.19 13.77 -2.71
CA ALA A 94 -1.77 12.79 -1.81
C ALA A 94 -0.72 11.81 -1.23
N ALA A 95 0.45 11.71 -1.86
CA ALA A 95 1.55 10.89 -1.38
C ALA A 95 2.37 11.55 -0.24
N ALA A 96 2.21 12.85 0.02
CA ALA A 96 3.06 13.63 0.92
C ALA A 96 2.98 13.24 2.41
N SER A 97 1.82 12.77 2.89
CA SER A 97 1.65 12.44 4.33
C SER A 97 2.01 11.00 4.64
N SER A 98 2.12 10.65 5.95
CA SER A 98 2.23 9.24 6.37
C SER A 98 1.08 8.38 5.86
N GLY A 99 -0.11 8.98 5.67
CA GLY A 99 -1.31 8.32 5.22
C GLY A 99 -2.17 7.75 6.36
N ILE A 100 -1.63 7.58 7.55
CA ILE A 100 -2.37 7.01 8.70
C ILE A 100 -3.59 7.84 9.08
N PRO A 101 -3.51 9.18 9.24
CA PRO A 101 -4.69 9.98 9.59
C PRO A 101 -5.78 9.92 8.51
N GLY A 102 -5.39 9.95 7.24
CA GLY A 102 -6.33 9.81 6.12
C GLY A 102 -6.99 8.44 6.07
N LEU A 103 -6.24 7.38 6.36
CA LEU A 103 -6.75 6.02 6.44
C LEU A 103 -7.78 5.88 7.57
N LEU A 104 -7.46 6.39 8.76
CA LEU A 104 -8.37 6.40 9.90
C LEU A 104 -9.65 7.20 9.61
N ALA A 105 -9.52 8.38 8.99
CA ALA A 105 -10.67 9.18 8.56
C ALA A 105 -11.57 8.39 7.61
N TYR A 106 -11.00 7.70 6.61
CA TYR A 106 -11.76 6.89 5.67
C TYR A 106 -12.47 5.70 6.35
N LEU A 107 -11.82 5.02 7.27
CA LEU A 107 -12.43 3.93 8.04
C LEU A 107 -13.60 4.42 8.90
N ASN A 108 -13.52 5.65 9.40
CA ASN A 108 -14.60 6.32 10.12
C ASN A 108 -15.68 6.94 9.21
N GLY A 109 -15.59 6.73 7.89
CA GLY A 109 -16.60 7.17 6.92
C GLY A 109 -16.37 8.54 6.33
N VAL A 110 -15.27 9.21 6.67
CA VAL A 110 -14.89 10.52 6.10
C VAL A 110 -13.94 10.29 4.93
N THR A 111 -14.30 10.76 3.75
CA THR A 111 -13.40 10.69 2.57
C THR A 111 -12.33 11.79 2.70
N PRO A 112 -11.04 11.44 2.86
CA PRO A 112 -9.99 12.42 2.90
C PRO A 112 -9.87 13.12 1.54
N LYS A 113 -9.96 14.45 1.53
CA LYS A 113 -9.72 15.25 0.34
C LYS A 113 -8.21 15.35 0.13
N ALA A 114 -7.72 14.89 -1.01
CA ALA A 114 -6.35 15.14 -1.45
C ALA A 114 -6.31 16.46 -2.27
N GLY A 115 -5.13 17.06 -2.34
CA GLY A 115 -4.92 18.31 -3.08
C GLY A 115 -5.00 18.11 -4.59
N LYS A 116 -4.67 19.16 -5.33
CA LYS A 116 -4.50 19.09 -6.79
C LYS A 116 -3.03 18.84 -7.11
N SER A 117 -2.75 18.00 -8.10
CA SER A 117 -1.41 17.82 -8.63
C SER A 117 -0.88 19.14 -9.16
N PHE A 118 0.33 19.51 -8.75
CA PHE A 118 0.97 20.74 -9.22
C PHE A 118 1.34 20.65 -10.72
N ILE A 119 1.67 19.44 -11.20
CA ILE A 119 2.10 19.23 -12.58
C ILE A 119 0.92 19.02 -13.52
N THR A 120 -0.06 18.19 -13.14
CA THR A 120 -1.17 17.79 -14.00
C THR A 120 -2.44 18.63 -13.79
N GLY A 121 -2.51 19.43 -12.72
CA GLY A 121 -3.69 20.24 -12.36
C GLY A 121 -4.94 19.41 -12.01
N LYS A 122 -4.85 18.09 -12.01
CA LYS A 122 -5.96 17.19 -11.71
C LYS A 122 -6.12 17.01 -10.20
N ASP A 123 -7.36 16.78 -9.77
CA ASP A 123 -7.65 16.41 -8.39
C ASP A 123 -7.03 15.03 -8.11
N THR A 124 -6.29 14.93 -7.02
CA THR A 124 -5.65 13.69 -6.60
C THR A 124 -6.56 12.94 -5.62
N ASP A 125 -6.63 11.63 -5.74
CA ASP A 125 -7.42 10.79 -4.84
C ASP A 125 -6.49 10.06 -3.87
N PHE A 126 -6.73 10.24 -2.57
CA PHE A 126 -5.99 9.61 -1.49
C PHE A 126 -5.90 8.08 -1.62
N LEU A 127 -6.92 7.46 -2.22
CA LEU A 127 -7.03 6.01 -2.39
C LEU A 127 -6.76 5.54 -3.83
N SER A 128 -6.06 6.33 -4.64
CA SER A 128 -5.73 5.98 -6.03
C SER A 128 -4.48 5.10 -6.12
N TYR A 129 -4.36 4.36 -7.22
CA TYR A 129 -3.14 3.62 -7.54
C TYR A 129 -1.97 4.57 -7.85
N GLN A 130 -2.25 5.77 -8.36
CA GLN A 130 -1.24 6.79 -8.62
C GLN A 130 -0.59 7.27 -7.33
N THR A 131 -1.40 7.51 -6.29
CA THR A 131 -0.91 7.82 -4.94
C THR A 131 -0.06 6.68 -4.38
N MET A 132 -0.46 5.44 -4.59
CA MET A 132 0.31 4.26 -4.15
C MET A 132 1.70 4.22 -4.80
N PHE A 133 1.75 4.34 -6.14
CA PHE A 133 3.02 4.32 -6.87
C PHE A 133 3.92 5.50 -6.53
N SER A 134 3.36 6.71 -6.50
CA SER A 134 4.11 7.91 -6.16
C SER A 134 4.69 7.83 -4.74
N LYS A 135 3.92 7.29 -3.79
CA LYS A 135 4.37 7.07 -2.42
C LYS A 135 5.46 6.01 -2.33
N LEU A 136 5.33 4.91 -3.06
CA LEU A 136 6.31 3.83 -3.09
C LEU A 136 7.65 4.32 -3.65
N VAL A 137 7.62 5.02 -4.78
CA VAL A 137 8.83 5.60 -5.40
C VAL A 137 9.40 6.71 -4.50
N GLY A 138 8.55 7.58 -3.95
CA GLY A 138 8.97 8.63 -3.01
C GLY A 138 9.66 8.05 -1.76
N MET A 139 9.21 6.91 -1.25
CA MET A 139 9.83 6.21 -0.12
C MET A 139 11.23 5.68 -0.48
N ILE A 140 11.39 5.11 -1.68
CA ILE A 140 12.69 4.61 -2.17
C ILE A 140 13.72 5.75 -2.27
N PHE A 141 13.28 6.97 -2.55
CA PHE A 141 14.16 8.15 -2.58
C PHE A 141 14.36 8.77 -1.18
N SER A 142 13.30 8.88 -0.38
CA SER A 142 13.36 9.63 0.89
C SER A 142 14.13 8.89 1.99
N ILE A 143 13.97 7.56 2.12
CA ILE A 143 14.65 6.78 3.18
C ILE A 143 16.17 6.83 3.00
N PRO A 144 16.75 6.49 1.84
CA PRO A 144 18.19 6.51 1.67
C PRO A 144 18.78 7.93 1.63
N SER A 145 17.96 8.98 1.50
CA SER A 145 18.47 10.36 1.51
C SER A 145 19.09 10.78 2.85
N GLY A 146 18.78 10.05 3.93
CA GLY A 146 19.25 10.37 5.28
C GLY A 146 18.29 11.30 6.04
N LEU A 147 17.09 11.52 5.54
CA LEU A 147 16.03 12.19 6.29
C LEU A 147 15.58 11.32 7.48
N CYS A 148 15.30 11.93 8.62
CA CYS A 148 14.74 11.26 9.79
C CYS A 148 13.27 10.90 9.57
N ILE A 149 12.99 10.02 8.60
CA ILE A 149 11.66 9.58 8.23
C ILE A 149 11.60 8.07 8.40
N GLY A 150 10.69 7.61 9.27
CA GLY A 150 10.43 6.18 9.43
C GLY A 150 9.64 5.61 8.23
N PRO A 151 9.91 4.38 7.82
CA PRO A 151 9.16 3.70 6.74
C PRO A 151 7.74 3.29 7.14
N GLU A 152 7.46 3.22 8.44
CA GLU A 152 6.23 2.64 9.02
C GLU A 152 4.94 3.26 8.46
N GLY A 153 4.82 4.60 8.49
CA GLY A 153 3.63 5.30 8.01
C GLY A 153 3.36 5.07 6.51
N PRO A 154 4.32 5.32 5.63
CA PRO A 154 4.18 5.02 4.21
C PRO A 154 3.87 3.56 3.92
N ILE A 155 4.47 2.61 4.61
CA ILE A 155 4.23 1.17 4.46
C ILE A 155 2.77 0.83 4.76
N ILE A 156 2.22 1.33 5.88
CA ILE A 156 0.81 1.10 6.26
C ILE A 156 -0.13 1.62 5.18
N HIS A 157 0.13 2.81 4.64
CA HIS A 157 -0.72 3.38 3.59
C HIS A 157 -0.61 2.60 2.27
N ILE A 158 0.61 2.25 1.84
CA ILE A 158 0.84 1.46 0.62
C ILE A 158 0.16 0.10 0.74
N SER A 159 0.28 -0.58 1.88
CA SER A 159 -0.36 -1.87 2.14
C SER A 159 -1.88 -1.77 2.09
N ALA A 160 -2.46 -0.72 2.67
CA ALA A 160 -3.90 -0.48 2.62
C ALA A 160 -4.39 -0.20 1.19
N LEU A 161 -3.64 0.58 0.40
CA LEU A 161 -3.96 0.85 -1.00
C LEU A 161 -3.86 -0.40 -1.87
N LEU A 162 -2.81 -1.20 -1.67
CA LEU A 162 -2.63 -2.49 -2.34
C LEU A 162 -3.78 -3.44 -2.00
N ALA A 163 -4.17 -3.46 -0.71
CA ALA A 163 -5.32 -4.19 -0.21
C ALA A 163 -6.61 -3.83 -0.93
N ARG A 164 -6.88 -2.55 -1.04
CA ARG A 164 -8.06 -2.06 -1.76
C ARG A 164 -8.06 -2.47 -3.22
N TRP A 165 -6.91 -2.40 -3.87
CA TRP A 165 -6.80 -2.74 -5.29
C TRP A 165 -7.01 -4.23 -5.53
N ILE A 166 -6.34 -5.07 -4.77
CA ILE A 166 -6.54 -6.54 -4.83
C ILE A 166 -7.98 -6.88 -4.46
N GLY A 167 -8.55 -6.26 -3.42
CA GLY A 167 -9.94 -6.44 -3.01
C GLY A 167 -10.96 -6.15 -4.13
N LYS A 168 -10.69 -5.17 -4.99
CA LYS A 168 -11.53 -4.92 -6.18
C LYS A 168 -11.47 -6.07 -7.18
N ILE A 169 -10.26 -6.55 -7.49
CA ILE A 169 -10.06 -7.69 -8.41
C ILE A 169 -10.75 -8.94 -7.85
N MET A 170 -10.61 -9.17 -6.55
CA MET A 170 -11.22 -10.32 -5.88
C MET A 170 -12.75 -10.25 -5.87
N HIS A 171 -13.30 -9.06 -5.67
CA HIS A 171 -14.74 -8.86 -5.75
C HIS A 171 -15.28 -9.17 -7.16
N GLU A 172 -14.56 -8.84 -8.21
CA GLU A 172 -14.92 -9.21 -9.58
C GLU A 172 -14.88 -10.73 -9.81
N ILE A 173 -13.88 -11.40 -9.21
CA ILE A 173 -13.76 -12.87 -9.27
C ILE A 173 -14.88 -13.52 -8.47
N GLU A 174 -15.15 -13.04 -7.26
CA GLU A 174 -16.24 -13.56 -6.41
C GLU A 174 -17.60 -13.40 -7.08
N HIS A 175 -17.85 -12.25 -7.72
CA HIS A 175 -19.09 -12.01 -8.45
C HIS A 175 -19.30 -13.00 -9.61
N LYS A 176 -18.21 -13.44 -10.26
CA LYS A 176 -18.28 -14.46 -11.33
C LYS A 176 -18.50 -15.86 -10.79
N LEU A 177 -17.96 -16.17 -9.61
CA LEU A 177 -18.05 -17.50 -9.00
C LEU A 177 -19.34 -17.69 -8.19
N PHE A 178 -19.84 -16.62 -7.54
CA PHE A 178 -20.98 -16.65 -6.63
C PHE A 178 -21.95 -15.48 -6.91
N PRO A 179 -22.69 -15.49 -8.04
CA PRO A 179 -23.51 -14.34 -8.46
C PRO A 179 -24.62 -13.97 -7.46
N ASP A 180 -25.17 -14.95 -6.73
CA ASP A 180 -26.29 -14.73 -5.81
C ASP A 180 -25.91 -13.97 -4.51
N TYR A 181 -24.63 -13.96 -4.15
CA TYR A 181 -24.14 -13.33 -2.90
C TYR A 181 -23.57 -11.91 -3.10
N ALA A 182 -23.27 -11.51 -4.32
CA ALA A 182 -22.54 -10.28 -4.63
C ALA A 182 -23.28 -8.97 -4.29
N PHE A 183 -24.57 -9.01 -4.04
CA PHE A 183 -25.39 -7.80 -3.92
C PHE A 183 -25.35 -7.13 -2.53
N ARG A 184 -24.97 -7.83 -1.46
CA ARG A 184 -25.22 -7.38 -0.09
C ARG A 184 -24.06 -6.66 0.63
N THR A 185 -22.82 -6.70 0.14
CA THR A 185 -21.64 -6.43 0.98
C THR A 185 -20.65 -5.36 0.48
N LYS A 186 -20.90 -4.71 -0.65
CA LYS A 186 -19.93 -3.83 -1.35
C LYS A 186 -19.18 -2.76 -0.54
N LYS A 187 -19.80 -2.16 0.50
CA LYS A 187 -19.18 -1.04 1.22
C LYS A 187 -18.42 -1.47 2.49
N SER A 188 -18.90 -2.47 3.21
CA SER A 188 -18.24 -2.98 4.40
C SER A 188 -16.98 -3.76 4.03
N GLU A 189 -17.04 -4.63 3.04
CA GLU A 189 -15.90 -5.45 2.60
C GLU A 189 -14.73 -4.60 2.11
N ALA A 190 -14.99 -3.51 1.38
CA ALA A 190 -13.91 -2.60 0.95
C ALA A 190 -13.17 -1.96 2.14
N ARG A 191 -13.86 -1.68 3.25
CA ARG A 191 -13.25 -1.17 4.48
C ARG A 191 -12.48 -2.27 5.21
N ASP A 192 -13.02 -3.49 5.23
CA ASP A 192 -12.38 -4.64 5.86
C ASP A 192 -11.07 -5.00 5.15
N PHE A 193 -11.04 -4.99 3.81
CA PHE A 193 -9.82 -5.16 3.04
C PHE A 193 -8.79 -4.07 3.34
N LEU A 194 -9.23 -2.82 3.41
CA LEU A 194 -8.36 -1.70 3.70
C LEU A 194 -7.76 -1.78 5.11
N ALA A 195 -8.58 -2.15 6.10
CA ALA A 195 -8.14 -2.35 7.48
C ALA A 195 -7.16 -3.52 7.61
N THR A 196 -7.44 -4.63 6.94
CA THR A 196 -6.55 -5.81 6.90
C THR A 196 -5.21 -5.45 6.25
N GLY A 197 -5.23 -4.71 5.14
CA GLY A 197 -4.01 -4.23 4.49
C GLY A 197 -3.18 -3.33 5.38
N GLY A 198 -3.81 -2.40 6.09
CA GLY A 198 -3.15 -1.57 7.09
C GLY A 198 -2.50 -2.40 8.20
N GLY A 199 -3.21 -3.42 8.71
CA GLY A 199 -2.68 -4.36 9.70
C GLY A 199 -1.48 -5.16 9.19
N CYS A 200 -1.53 -5.66 7.95
CA CYS A 200 -0.39 -6.32 7.31
C CYS A 200 0.81 -5.37 7.17
N GLY A 201 0.56 -4.09 6.86
CA GLY A 201 1.61 -3.07 6.79
C GLY A 201 2.29 -2.83 8.14
N ILE A 202 1.54 -2.80 9.24
CA ILE A 202 2.09 -2.69 10.60
C ILE A 202 2.95 -3.91 10.93
N ALA A 203 2.51 -5.10 10.55
CA ALA A 203 3.25 -6.33 10.83
C ALA A 203 4.54 -6.47 9.98
N ALA A 204 4.63 -5.77 8.86
CA ALA A 204 5.77 -5.80 7.95
C ALA A 204 6.79 -4.67 8.19
N ALA A 205 6.42 -3.62 8.94
CA ALA A 205 7.26 -2.48 9.28
C ALA A 205 8.11 -2.76 10.51
#